data_d5f198e41117134070855729c4b257fa
#
_entry.id   d5f198e41117134070855729c4b257fa
#
_cell.length_a   1.000
_cell.length_b   1.000
_cell.length_c   1.000
_cell.angle_alpha   90.00
_cell.angle_beta   90.00
_cell.angle_gamma   90.00
#
_symmetry.space_group_name_H-M   'P 1'
#
loop_
_entity.id
_entity.type
_entity.pdbx_description
1 polymer ?
#
loop_
_entity_poly.entity_id
_entity_poly.type
_entity_poly.pdbx_seq_one_letter_code
_entity_poly.pdbx_strand_id
1 'polypeptide(L)'
;AFDNGWGGVSAKTVSLTETPVINVAPRYGKLKTPSGEIIGFENIELISDRTLEVWLDEFKAIKDAHPDKVLISSIMEKYNKDSWQELVGRIVETGVDMFELNFSCPHGHPEEGMGAAMGQNPDMVKEVTGWITEVTDLPIWAKMTPDILDITEPAQAAMDGGASGVAAINTIPSILNIDLE
;
A
#
# COMPACT_ATOMS: atom_id res chain seq x y z
N ALA A 1 -13.32 -11.56 6.97
CA ALA A 1 -13.90 -10.19 6.93
C ALA A 1 -15.33 -10.26 6.40
N PHE A 2 -15.56 -10.77 5.21
CA PHE A 2 -16.88 -10.76 4.54
C PHE A 2 -17.94 -11.54 5.30
N ASP A 3 -17.60 -12.72 5.87
CA ASP A 3 -18.52 -13.52 6.72
C ASP A 3 -18.94 -12.78 8.01
N ASN A 4 -18.22 -11.73 8.38
CA ASN A 4 -18.54 -10.85 9.51
C ASN A 4 -19.24 -9.55 9.08
N GLY A 5 -19.78 -9.48 7.86
CA GLY A 5 -20.61 -8.38 7.37
C GLY A 5 -19.85 -7.19 6.76
N TRP A 6 -18.54 -7.29 6.56
CA TRP A 6 -17.79 -6.23 5.85
C TRP A 6 -18.19 -6.16 4.38
N GLY A 7 -18.37 -4.95 3.86
CA GLY A 7 -18.73 -4.71 2.47
C GLY A 7 -17.53 -4.72 1.52
N GLY A 8 -16.33 -4.41 2.04
CA GLY A 8 -15.09 -4.38 1.26
C GLY A 8 -13.86 -4.57 2.14
N VAL A 9 -12.73 -4.94 1.52
CA VAL A 9 -11.42 -5.06 2.16
C VAL A 9 -10.33 -4.55 1.24
N SER A 10 -9.30 -3.91 1.80
CA SER A 10 -8.03 -3.68 1.13
C SER A 10 -7.07 -4.82 1.48
N ALA A 11 -6.54 -5.46 0.45
CA ALA A 11 -5.57 -6.53 0.62
C ALA A 11 -4.19 -5.98 0.99
N LYS A 12 -3.32 -6.87 1.45
CA LYS A 12 -1.92 -6.54 1.73
C LYS A 12 -1.23 -6.03 0.45
N THR A 13 -0.42 -4.98 0.57
CA THR A 13 0.33 -4.43 -0.57
C THR A 13 1.21 -5.48 -1.24
N VAL A 14 1.10 -5.61 -2.55
CA VAL A 14 1.88 -6.51 -3.40
C VAL A 14 2.73 -5.72 -4.40
N SER A 15 3.78 -6.36 -4.93
CA SER A 15 4.74 -5.81 -5.88
C SER A 15 5.17 -6.92 -6.83
N LEU A 16 5.76 -6.57 -7.99
CA LEU A 16 6.43 -7.49 -8.90
C LEU A 16 7.78 -7.98 -8.38
N THR A 17 8.31 -7.36 -7.32
CA THR A 17 9.69 -7.64 -6.87
C THR A 17 9.89 -9.13 -6.56
N GLU A 18 10.95 -9.69 -7.11
CA GLU A 18 11.41 -11.04 -6.80
C GLU A 18 12.21 -11.10 -5.49
N THR A 19 12.59 -9.94 -4.94
CA THR A 19 13.31 -9.86 -3.69
C THR A 19 12.38 -10.25 -2.53
N PRO A 20 12.66 -11.31 -1.79
CA PRO A 20 11.81 -11.73 -0.69
C PRO A 20 11.70 -10.63 0.37
N VAL A 21 10.47 -10.25 0.70
CA VAL A 21 10.20 -9.38 1.85
C VAL A 21 10.22 -10.23 3.11
N ILE A 22 11.10 -9.90 4.04
CA ILE A 22 11.23 -10.62 5.31
C ILE A 22 10.55 -9.77 6.39
N ASN A 23 9.34 -10.15 6.75
CA ASN A 23 8.64 -9.51 7.86
C ASN A 23 9.25 -9.92 9.20
N VAL A 24 9.40 -8.95 10.10
CA VAL A 24 9.88 -9.20 11.45
C VAL A 24 8.81 -9.88 12.32
N ALA A 25 9.24 -10.56 13.37
CA ALA A 25 8.36 -11.14 14.37
C ALA A 25 8.87 -10.76 15.77
N PRO A 26 8.02 -10.18 16.65
CA PRO A 26 6.61 -9.86 16.43
C PRO A 26 6.41 -8.66 15.49
N ARG A 27 5.24 -8.57 14.84
CA ARG A 27 4.88 -7.45 13.93
C ARG A 27 4.35 -6.23 14.67
N TYR A 28 4.24 -6.31 16.00
CA TYR A 28 3.77 -5.23 16.87
C TYR A 28 4.71 -5.06 18.05
N GLY A 29 5.16 -3.83 18.27
CA GLY A 29 5.80 -3.40 19.51
C GLY A 29 4.75 -2.87 20.50
N LYS A 30 5.02 -2.98 21.81
CA LYS A 30 4.17 -2.46 22.87
C LYS A 30 4.90 -1.36 23.61
N LEU A 31 4.38 -0.14 23.56
CA LEU A 31 4.86 0.95 24.41
C LEU A 31 4.29 0.77 25.82
N LYS A 32 5.17 0.72 26.82
CA LYS A 32 4.79 0.53 28.23
C LYS A 32 5.29 1.67 29.10
N THR A 33 4.52 1.97 30.13
CA THR A 33 4.99 2.82 31.25
C THR A 33 6.05 2.08 32.07
N PRO A 34 6.79 2.78 32.95
CA PRO A 34 7.69 2.13 33.89
C PRO A 34 6.99 1.12 34.82
N SER A 35 5.68 1.28 35.08
CA SER A 35 4.85 0.34 35.84
C SER A 35 4.39 -0.89 35.03
N GLY A 36 4.70 -0.94 33.74
CA GLY A 36 4.34 -2.06 32.85
C GLY A 36 2.97 -1.94 32.17
N GLU A 37 2.25 -0.85 32.38
CA GLU A 37 0.97 -0.58 31.69
C GLU A 37 1.20 -0.30 30.21
N ILE A 38 0.39 -0.92 29.31
CA ILE A 38 0.46 -0.69 27.87
C ILE A 38 -0.28 0.59 27.55
N ILE A 39 0.43 1.57 26.98
CA ILE A 39 -0.10 2.88 26.58
C ILE A 39 -0.11 3.12 25.08
N GLY A 40 0.45 2.19 24.29
CA GLY A 40 0.48 2.29 22.84
C GLY A 40 1.04 1.05 22.17
N PHE A 41 0.93 1.06 20.86
CA PHE A 41 1.46 0.01 19.99
C PHE A 41 2.22 0.65 18.83
N GLU A 42 3.31 0.00 18.42
CA GLU A 42 4.02 0.27 17.19
C GLU A 42 3.74 -0.85 16.19
N ASN A 43 3.46 -0.46 14.95
CA ASN A 43 3.31 -1.37 13.82
C ASN A 43 4.64 -1.49 13.07
N ILE A 44 5.10 -2.73 12.86
CA ILE A 44 6.35 -3.05 12.15
C ILE A 44 6.05 -3.85 10.87
N GLU A 45 4.90 -3.62 10.26
CA GLU A 45 4.45 -4.31 9.05
C GLU A 45 5.13 -3.77 7.80
N LEU A 46 5.63 -4.68 6.97
CA LEU A 46 6.10 -4.40 5.62
C LEU A 46 5.02 -4.73 4.58
N ILE A 47 5.35 -4.68 3.29
CA ILE A 47 4.48 -5.21 2.22
C ILE A 47 4.39 -6.74 2.30
N SER A 48 3.67 -7.38 1.38
CA SER A 48 3.50 -8.83 1.38
C SER A 48 4.84 -9.56 1.27
N ASP A 49 4.97 -10.65 2.04
CA ASP A 49 6.05 -11.64 1.95
C ASP A 49 5.71 -12.81 1.01
N ARG A 50 4.54 -12.77 0.35
CA ARG A 50 4.10 -13.74 -0.65
C ARG A 50 4.34 -13.19 -2.05
N THR A 51 4.55 -14.10 -3.00
CA THR A 51 4.72 -13.74 -4.42
C THR A 51 3.42 -13.21 -5.02
N LEU A 52 3.53 -12.47 -6.10
CA LEU A 52 2.36 -11.97 -6.84
C LEU A 52 1.46 -13.12 -7.31
N GLU A 53 2.03 -14.24 -7.78
CA GLU A 53 1.28 -15.41 -8.25
C GLU A 53 0.31 -15.93 -7.19
N VAL A 54 0.77 -16.05 -5.94
CA VAL A 54 -0.08 -16.47 -4.81
C VAL A 54 -1.24 -15.49 -4.61
N TRP A 55 -0.97 -14.19 -4.74
CA TRP A 55 -2.02 -13.17 -4.60
C TRP A 55 -3.00 -13.17 -5.77
N LEU A 56 -2.56 -13.40 -6.99
CA LEU A 56 -3.47 -13.51 -8.15
C LEU A 56 -4.48 -14.64 -7.97
N ASP A 57 -4.00 -15.81 -7.51
CA ASP A 57 -4.88 -16.95 -7.21
C ASP A 57 -5.84 -16.65 -6.05
N GLU A 58 -5.36 -16.01 -4.97
CA GLU A 58 -6.20 -15.63 -3.83
C GLU A 58 -7.23 -14.54 -4.19
N PHE A 59 -6.87 -13.52 -4.98
CA PHE A 59 -7.81 -12.49 -5.42
C PHE A 59 -8.95 -13.10 -6.23
N LYS A 60 -8.61 -13.97 -7.18
CA LYS A 60 -9.60 -14.68 -7.96
C LYS A 60 -10.52 -15.53 -7.09
N ALA A 61 -9.95 -16.32 -6.18
CA ALA A 61 -10.73 -17.16 -5.25
C ALA A 61 -11.65 -16.32 -4.35
N ILE A 62 -11.20 -15.17 -3.88
CA ILE A 62 -12.02 -14.24 -3.08
C ILE A 62 -13.18 -13.69 -3.90
N LYS A 63 -12.93 -13.25 -5.13
CA LYS A 63 -13.98 -12.69 -6.00
C LYS A 63 -14.98 -13.76 -6.45
N ASP A 64 -14.52 -14.98 -6.71
CA ASP A 64 -15.40 -16.11 -7.02
C ASP A 64 -16.32 -16.46 -5.83
N ALA A 65 -15.81 -16.41 -4.60
CA ALA A 65 -16.57 -16.70 -3.38
C ALA A 65 -17.48 -15.53 -2.93
N HIS A 66 -17.11 -14.29 -3.24
CA HIS A 66 -17.78 -13.06 -2.77
C HIS A 66 -17.91 -12.03 -3.90
N PRO A 67 -18.67 -12.33 -4.97
CA PRO A 67 -18.74 -11.48 -6.16
C PRO A 67 -19.36 -10.10 -5.91
N ASP A 68 -20.18 -9.97 -4.86
CA ASP A 68 -20.88 -8.76 -4.44
C ASP A 68 -20.07 -7.88 -3.48
N LYS A 69 -18.87 -8.32 -3.08
CA LYS A 69 -18.00 -7.61 -2.15
C LYS A 69 -16.89 -6.86 -2.86
N VAL A 70 -16.50 -5.72 -2.27
CA VAL A 70 -15.43 -4.89 -2.81
C VAL A 70 -14.07 -5.44 -2.37
N LEU A 71 -13.24 -5.83 -3.33
CA LEU A 71 -11.85 -6.22 -3.11
C LEU A 71 -10.93 -5.16 -3.68
N ILE A 72 -10.15 -4.51 -2.81
CA ILE A 72 -9.17 -3.49 -3.16
C ILE A 72 -7.80 -4.12 -3.19
N SER A 73 -7.11 -4.06 -4.33
CA SER A 73 -5.70 -4.47 -4.40
C SER A 73 -4.80 -3.30 -4.04
N SER A 74 -4.07 -3.43 -2.92
CA SER A 74 -3.02 -2.46 -2.59
C SER A 74 -1.73 -2.86 -3.31
N ILE A 75 -1.13 -1.92 -4.03
CA ILE A 75 0.04 -2.15 -4.89
C ILE A 75 1.14 -1.12 -4.66
N MET A 76 2.37 -1.54 -4.83
CA MET A 76 3.56 -0.69 -4.77
C MET A 76 4.62 -1.21 -5.73
N GLU A 77 5.26 -0.32 -6.47
CA GLU A 77 6.33 -0.68 -7.40
C GLU A 77 7.35 0.46 -7.46
N LYS A 78 8.53 0.18 -8.03
CA LYS A 78 9.56 1.18 -8.31
C LYS A 78 9.08 2.20 -9.34
N TYR A 79 9.77 3.33 -9.43
CA TYR A 79 9.46 4.37 -10.41
C TYR A 79 9.82 3.92 -11.84
N ASN A 80 8.97 3.06 -12.40
CA ASN A 80 9.09 2.52 -13.74
C ASN A 80 7.70 2.23 -14.32
N LYS A 81 7.36 2.88 -15.43
CA LYS A 81 6.03 2.79 -16.06
C LYS A 81 5.63 1.37 -16.41
N ASP A 82 6.52 0.63 -17.06
CA ASP A 82 6.23 -0.72 -17.55
C ASP A 82 5.93 -1.67 -16.39
N SER A 83 6.67 -1.56 -15.27
CA SER A 83 6.42 -2.38 -14.07
C SER A 83 5.07 -2.09 -13.44
N TRP A 84 4.67 -0.82 -13.32
CA TRP A 84 3.34 -0.47 -12.80
C TRP A 84 2.22 -0.99 -13.70
N GLN A 85 2.36 -0.82 -15.01
CA GLN A 85 1.34 -1.25 -15.97
C GLN A 85 1.26 -2.78 -16.07
N GLU A 86 2.39 -3.50 -15.99
CA GLU A 86 2.41 -4.95 -15.88
C GLU A 86 1.69 -5.45 -14.63
N LEU A 87 2.02 -4.88 -13.46
CA LEU A 87 1.41 -5.26 -12.18
C LEU A 87 -0.10 -5.07 -12.22
N VAL A 88 -0.56 -3.90 -12.66
CA VAL A 88 -2.00 -3.59 -12.80
C VAL A 88 -2.68 -4.54 -13.79
N GLY A 89 -2.11 -4.73 -14.97
CA GLY A 89 -2.68 -5.59 -16.00
C GLY A 89 -2.90 -7.03 -15.50
N ARG A 90 -1.93 -7.58 -14.78
CA ARG A 90 -2.06 -8.93 -14.20
C ARG A 90 -3.13 -9.01 -13.11
N ILE A 91 -3.25 -7.99 -12.28
CA ILE A 91 -4.21 -7.99 -11.16
C ILE A 91 -5.64 -7.75 -11.66
N VAL A 92 -5.86 -6.91 -12.68
CA VAL A 92 -7.19 -6.66 -13.27
C VAL A 92 -7.87 -7.96 -13.69
N GLU A 93 -7.11 -8.91 -14.26
CA GLU A 93 -7.61 -10.23 -14.70
C GLU A 93 -8.20 -11.08 -13.56
N THR A 94 -7.94 -10.73 -12.30
CA THR A 94 -8.47 -11.45 -11.14
C THR A 94 -9.86 -11.00 -10.70
N GLY A 95 -10.37 -9.89 -11.29
CA GLY A 95 -11.67 -9.33 -10.98
C GLY A 95 -11.72 -8.45 -9.73
N VAL A 96 -10.58 -7.92 -9.26
CA VAL A 96 -10.56 -6.88 -8.20
C VAL A 96 -11.38 -5.67 -8.62
N ASP A 97 -11.94 -4.95 -7.66
CA ASP A 97 -12.87 -3.85 -7.93
C ASP A 97 -12.19 -2.49 -7.99
N MET A 98 -11.00 -2.34 -7.39
CA MET A 98 -10.24 -1.09 -7.39
C MET A 98 -8.80 -1.29 -6.92
N PHE A 99 -7.98 -0.26 -7.10
CA PHE A 99 -6.61 -0.21 -6.64
C PHE A 99 -6.38 0.81 -5.52
N GLU A 100 -5.47 0.47 -4.60
CA GLU A 100 -4.87 1.41 -3.66
C GLU A 100 -3.37 1.51 -3.97
N LEU A 101 -2.91 2.68 -4.44
CA LEU A 101 -1.49 2.93 -4.71
C LEU A 101 -0.79 3.27 -3.40
N ASN A 102 0.16 2.44 -2.99
CA ASN A 102 0.87 2.64 -1.74
C ASN A 102 2.08 3.58 -1.94
N PHE A 103 1.83 4.88 -1.85
CA PHE A 103 2.84 5.94 -1.81
C PHE A 103 3.34 6.23 -0.39
N SER A 104 3.31 5.25 0.50
CA SER A 104 3.45 5.54 1.92
C SER A 104 4.32 4.56 2.69
N CYS A 105 4.67 3.41 2.12
CA CYS A 105 5.51 2.42 2.81
C CYS A 105 6.92 2.98 3.03
N PRO A 106 7.39 3.11 4.29
CA PRO A 106 8.72 3.65 4.58
C PRO A 106 9.85 2.65 4.31
N HIS A 107 9.50 1.38 4.11
CA HIS A 107 10.45 0.27 3.97
C HIS A 107 10.54 -0.27 2.53
N GLY A 108 10.08 0.50 1.54
CA GLY A 108 10.40 0.23 0.14
C GLY A 108 11.89 0.48 -0.10
N HIS A 109 12.37 0.20 -1.30
CA HIS A 109 13.70 0.60 -1.72
C HIS A 109 13.72 2.11 -2.02
N PRO A 110 14.00 2.99 -1.04
CA PRO A 110 13.93 4.44 -1.25
C PRO A 110 14.93 4.91 -2.32
N GLU A 111 16.04 4.18 -2.49
CA GLU A 111 17.00 4.38 -3.56
C GLU A 111 16.43 4.11 -4.96
N GLU A 112 15.36 3.31 -5.05
CA GLU A 112 14.61 3.04 -6.28
C GLU A 112 13.35 3.93 -6.40
N GLY A 113 13.16 4.89 -5.49
CA GLY A 113 12.02 5.79 -5.46
C GLY A 113 10.69 5.11 -5.13
N MET A 114 10.70 4.04 -4.33
CA MET A 114 9.48 3.31 -3.95
C MET A 114 8.79 3.91 -2.70
N GLY A 115 7.51 3.62 -2.57
CA GLY A 115 6.74 3.89 -1.36
C GLY A 115 6.76 5.35 -0.92
N ALA A 116 7.19 5.63 0.32
CA ALA A 116 7.20 6.97 0.89
C ALA A 116 8.12 7.94 0.12
N ALA A 117 9.26 7.47 -0.41
CA ALA A 117 10.15 8.30 -1.22
C ALA A 117 9.45 8.83 -2.50
N MET A 118 8.60 8.01 -3.11
CA MET A 118 7.74 8.43 -4.23
C MET A 118 6.64 9.37 -3.73
N GLY A 119 5.99 9.03 -2.61
CA GLY A 119 4.89 9.79 -2.03
C GLY A 119 5.26 11.20 -1.55
N GLN A 120 6.55 11.47 -1.31
CA GLN A 120 7.09 12.78 -0.99
C GLN A 120 7.35 13.67 -2.23
N ASN A 121 7.17 13.12 -3.44
CA ASN A 121 7.38 13.83 -4.69
C ASN A 121 6.05 13.92 -5.48
N PRO A 122 5.38 15.08 -5.47
CA PRO A 122 4.10 15.26 -6.16
C PRO A 122 4.14 14.95 -7.65
N ASP A 123 5.24 15.25 -8.35
CA ASP A 123 5.36 14.97 -9.78
C ASP A 123 5.37 13.46 -10.04
N MET A 124 6.12 12.69 -9.24
CA MET A 124 6.13 11.23 -9.36
C MET A 124 4.75 10.62 -9.03
N VAL A 125 4.08 11.12 -7.99
CA VAL A 125 2.71 10.68 -7.62
C VAL A 125 1.76 10.90 -8.78
N LYS A 126 1.79 12.07 -9.41
CA LYS A 126 0.95 12.41 -10.56
C LYS A 126 1.22 11.50 -11.75
N GLU A 127 2.50 11.33 -12.11
CA GLU A 127 2.90 10.52 -13.25
C GLU A 127 2.52 9.05 -13.07
N VAL A 128 2.83 8.46 -11.91
CA VAL A 128 2.50 7.06 -11.63
C VAL A 128 0.99 6.84 -11.64
N THR A 129 0.23 7.74 -11.03
CA THR A 129 -1.23 7.65 -11.09
C THR A 129 -1.72 7.70 -12.53
N GLY A 130 -1.17 8.61 -13.35
CA GLY A 130 -1.47 8.71 -14.78
C GLY A 130 -1.13 7.45 -15.57
N TRP A 131 0.02 6.81 -15.30
CA TRP A 131 0.39 5.55 -15.98
C TRP A 131 -0.63 4.43 -15.74
N ILE A 132 -1.25 4.41 -14.56
CA ILE A 132 -2.22 3.39 -14.21
C ILE A 132 -3.58 3.67 -14.87
N THR A 133 -4.01 4.93 -14.93
CA THR A 133 -5.25 5.31 -15.62
C THR A 133 -5.21 5.08 -17.14
N GLU A 134 -4.02 4.91 -17.73
CA GLU A 134 -3.87 4.53 -19.14
C GLU A 134 -4.26 3.06 -19.40
N VAL A 135 -4.22 2.19 -18.38
CA VAL A 135 -4.35 0.73 -18.55
C VAL A 135 -5.52 0.11 -17.80
N THR A 136 -6.26 0.90 -17.00
CA THR A 136 -7.47 0.44 -16.31
C THR A 136 -8.44 1.58 -16.07
N ASP A 137 -9.75 1.26 -16.16
CA ASP A 137 -10.85 2.16 -15.79
C ASP A 137 -11.31 1.92 -14.33
N LEU A 138 -10.69 1.00 -13.60
CA LEU A 138 -11.04 0.74 -12.21
C LEU A 138 -10.71 1.96 -11.32
N PRO A 139 -11.52 2.22 -10.29
CA PRO A 139 -11.22 3.29 -9.33
C PRO A 139 -9.85 3.13 -8.68
N ILE A 140 -9.17 4.25 -8.48
CA ILE A 140 -7.82 4.28 -7.90
C ILE A 140 -7.83 5.18 -6.68
N TRP A 141 -7.39 4.66 -5.54
CA TRP A 141 -7.06 5.46 -4.36
C TRP A 141 -5.54 5.61 -4.25
N ALA A 142 -5.11 6.82 -3.92
CA ALA A 142 -3.70 7.10 -3.60
C ALA A 142 -3.54 7.18 -2.07
N LYS A 143 -2.78 6.24 -1.48
CA LYS A 143 -2.53 6.23 -0.04
C LYS A 143 -1.27 6.99 0.29
N MET A 144 -1.46 8.11 1.01
CA MET A 144 -0.42 9.08 1.30
C MET A 144 0.45 8.70 2.49
N THR A 145 1.73 9.09 2.40
CA THR A 145 2.66 9.08 3.54
C THR A 145 2.36 10.23 4.50
N PRO A 146 2.50 10.02 5.83
CA PRO A 146 2.49 11.13 6.79
C PRO A 146 3.82 11.90 6.82
N ASP A 147 4.87 11.38 6.20
CA ASP A 147 6.24 11.91 6.27
C ASP A 147 6.48 12.99 5.20
N ILE A 148 5.69 14.05 5.29
CA ILE A 148 5.76 15.22 4.41
C ILE A 148 5.23 16.45 5.14
N LEU A 149 5.75 17.63 4.82
CA LEU A 149 5.34 18.88 5.47
C LEU A 149 3.93 19.33 5.08
N ASP A 150 3.56 19.14 3.81
CA ASP A 150 2.22 19.45 3.29
C ASP A 150 1.69 18.28 2.47
N ILE A 151 0.80 17.52 3.05
CA ILE A 151 0.17 16.35 2.42
C ILE A 151 -0.79 16.75 1.27
N THR A 152 -1.21 17.99 1.22
CA THR A 152 -2.16 18.45 0.20
C THR A 152 -1.53 18.49 -1.18
N GLU A 153 -0.22 18.72 -1.28
CA GLU A 153 0.50 18.76 -2.57
C GLU A 153 0.49 17.39 -3.27
N PRO A 154 0.97 16.28 -2.68
CA PRO A 154 0.91 14.99 -3.34
C PRO A 154 -0.53 14.45 -3.46
N ALA A 155 -1.44 14.80 -2.53
CA ALA A 155 -2.84 14.42 -2.66
C ALA A 155 -3.49 15.07 -3.89
N GLN A 156 -3.26 16.37 -4.11
CA GLN A 156 -3.74 17.06 -5.31
C GLN A 156 -3.08 16.49 -6.57
N ALA A 157 -1.79 16.21 -6.52
CA ALA A 157 -1.05 15.61 -7.63
C ALA A 157 -1.64 14.24 -8.03
N ALA A 158 -2.02 13.41 -7.05
CA ALA A 158 -2.71 12.14 -7.32
C ALA A 158 -4.06 12.36 -8.03
N MET A 159 -4.86 13.33 -7.57
CA MET A 159 -6.12 13.69 -8.21
C MET A 159 -5.91 14.21 -9.63
N ASP A 160 -4.88 15.05 -9.85
CA ASP A 160 -4.50 15.55 -11.17
C ASP A 160 -3.98 14.43 -12.10
N GLY A 161 -3.45 13.34 -11.54
CA GLY A 161 -3.06 12.12 -12.24
C GLY A 161 -4.23 11.19 -12.56
N GLY A 162 -5.43 11.49 -12.05
CA GLY A 162 -6.65 10.73 -12.32
C GLY A 162 -7.09 9.77 -11.21
N ALA A 163 -6.53 9.91 -9.99
CA ALA A 163 -7.04 9.15 -8.85
C ALA A 163 -8.51 9.49 -8.57
N SER A 164 -9.28 8.48 -8.15
CA SER A 164 -10.69 8.63 -7.74
C SER A 164 -10.83 9.10 -6.30
N GLY A 165 -9.76 9.03 -5.52
CA GLY A 165 -9.74 9.43 -4.11
C GLY A 165 -8.38 9.29 -3.48
N VAL A 166 -8.30 9.73 -2.21
CA VAL A 166 -7.09 9.70 -1.39
C VAL A 166 -7.38 8.94 -0.11
N ALA A 167 -6.48 8.03 0.27
CA ALA A 167 -6.46 7.40 1.58
C ALA A 167 -5.34 8.05 2.43
N ALA A 168 -5.67 8.56 3.60
CA ALA A 168 -4.73 9.15 4.53
C ALA A 168 -4.94 8.50 5.90
N ILE A 169 -3.88 8.11 6.52
CA ILE A 169 -2.46 8.09 6.21
C ILE A 169 -1.88 6.73 6.62
N ASN A 170 -0.66 6.41 6.18
CA ASN A 170 0.08 5.28 6.73
C ASN A 170 0.56 5.60 8.17
N THR A 171 1.14 4.61 8.84
CA THR A 171 1.74 4.74 10.18
C THR A 171 2.75 5.87 10.20
N ILE A 172 2.66 6.74 11.20
CA ILE A 172 3.65 7.79 11.45
C ILE A 172 4.93 7.10 11.95
N PRO A 173 6.09 7.32 11.29
CA PRO A 173 7.37 6.78 11.75
C PRO A 173 7.65 7.19 13.20
N SER A 174 8.04 6.22 14.02
CA SER A 174 8.30 6.44 15.44
C SER A 174 9.38 5.48 15.97
N ILE A 175 9.90 5.77 17.14
CA ILE A 175 10.86 4.93 17.85
C ILE A 175 10.20 4.44 19.14
N LEU A 176 10.05 3.13 19.26
CA LEU A 176 9.42 2.52 20.42
C LEU A 176 10.31 2.57 21.66
N ASN A 177 11.60 2.33 21.51
CA ASN A 177 12.59 2.31 22.57
C ASN A 177 13.98 2.59 22.02
N ILE A 178 14.83 3.23 22.82
CA ILE A 178 16.24 3.46 22.52
C ILE A 178 17.05 2.75 23.59
N ASP A 179 17.87 1.79 23.19
CA ASP A 179 18.89 1.19 24.04
C ASP A 179 20.14 2.08 23.96
N LEU A 180 20.59 2.57 25.10
CA LEU A 180 21.72 3.49 25.23
C LEU A 180 22.99 2.82 25.76
N GLU A 181 23.01 1.48 25.96
CA GLU A 181 24.16 0.73 26.44
C GLU A 181 25.03 0.19 25.31
#